data_81ff4215c6f7dd2644fe54b111ab2068
#
_entry.id   81ff4215c6f7dd2644fe54b111ab2068
#
_cell.length_a   1.000
_cell.length_b   1.000
_cell.length_c   1.000
_cell.angle_alpha   90.00
_cell.angle_beta   90.00
_cell.angle_gamma   90.00
#
_symmetry.space_group_name_H-M   'P 1'
#
loop_
_entity.id
_entity.type
_entity.pdbx_description
1 polymer ?
#
loop_
_entity_poly.entity_id
_entity_poly.type
_entity_poly.pdbx_seq_one_letter_code
_entity_poly.pdbx_strand_id
1 'polypeptide(L)'
;CLGCNRSCTQSPTKESLSLEDIKRFVQESIENNHHWELINVLGGEPTLHPEFKEIIFWIHSHYIEKFSTETILQIVSNGYDENSRLLCDEMLRLYKNVRIDYGSYKSDKVVEYFSPFNDAPIDDPQYKDADFSKGCWVTSYCGIGFNGKGYYACAVAGGIDRIVGKNREIKALNDLDHQILENQLNEFCRLC
;
A
#
# COMPACT_ATOMS: atom_id res chain seq x y z
N CYS A 1 -10.57 -10.25 -6.13
CA CYS A 1 -9.69 -11.34 -5.68
C CYS A 1 -10.20 -11.89 -4.37
N LEU A 2 -10.42 -13.21 -4.28
CA LEU A 2 -10.84 -13.85 -3.02
C LEU A 2 -9.75 -13.77 -1.96
N GLY A 3 -8.47 -13.84 -2.34
CA GLY A 3 -7.31 -13.74 -1.44
C GLY A 3 -6.66 -12.36 -1.40
N CYS A 4 -7.45 -11.30 -1.34
CA CYS A 4 -6.91 -9.95 -1.32
C CYS A 4 -6.37 -9.57 0.06
N ASN A 5 -5.06 -9.56 0.23
CA ASN A 5 -4.40 -9.14 1.46
C ASN A 5 -4.57 -7.63 1.78
N ARG A 6 -5.17 -6.86 0.88
CA ARG A 6 -5.57 -5.45 1.11
C ARG A 6 -7.03 -5.33 1.51
N SER A 7 -7.73 -6.44 1.65
CA SER A 7 -9.14 -6.51 2.07
C SER A 7 -10.09 -5.62 1.25
N CYS A 8 -9.75 -5.41 -0.04
CA CYS A 8 -10.51 -4.50 -0.91
C CYS A 8 -11.98 -4.91 -1.06
N THR A 9 -12.27 -6.22 -1.01
CA THR A 9 -13.64 -6.74 -1.12
C THR A 9 -14.44 -6.56 0.16
N GLN A 10 -13.78 -6.34 1.28
CA GLN A 10 -14.39 -6.16 2.62
C GLN A 10 -14.50 -4.67 2.99
N SER A 11 -13.96 -3.80 2.15
CA SER A 11 -13.98 -2.36 2.43
C SER A 11 -15.40 -1.84 2.57
N PRO A 12 -15.74 -1.12 3.67
CA PRO A 12 -17.07 -0.58 3.91
C PRO A 12 -17.45 0.55 2.94
N THR A 13 -16.45 1.15 2.29
CA THR A 13 -16.62 2.25 1.34
C THR A 13 -15.84 1.98 0.06
N LYS A 14 -16.18 2.71 -1.02
CA LYS A 14 -15.48 2.67 -2.31
C LYS A 14 -14.48 3.81 -2.46
N GLU A 15 -14.08 4.43 -1.37
CA GLU A 15 -13.12 5.53 -1.39
C GLU A 15 -11.79 5.08 -1.96
N SER A 16 -11.24 5.89 -2.84
CA SER A 16 -9.89 5.80 -3.36
C SER A 16 -9.04 6.92 -2.80
N LEU A 17 -7.74 6.75 -2.84
CA LEU A 17 -6.78 7.79 -2.52
C LEU A 17 -6.92 8.93 -3.55
N SER A 18 -7.13 10.15 -3.13
CA SER A 18 -7.26 11.29 -4.03
C SER A 18 -5.90 11.84 -4.48
N LEU A 19 -5.87 12.60 -5.58
CA LEU A 19 -4.67 13.34 -5.98
C LEU A 19 -4.23 14.33 -4.89
N GLU A 20 -5.16 14.92 -4.14
CA GLU A 20 -4.83 15.83 -3.02
C GLU A 20 -4.14 15.09 -1.86
N ASP A 21 -4.52 13.84 -1.58
CA ASP A 21 -3.80 13.03 -0.59
C ASP A 21 -2.37 12.75 -1.04
N ILE A 22 -2.16 12.50 -2.34
CA ILE A 22 -0.83 12.31 -2.90
C ILE A 22 0.00 13.60 -2.84
N LYS A 23 -0.60 14.74 -3.13
CA LYS A 23 0.07 16.04 -2.99
C LYS A 23 0.51 16.28 -1.55
N ARG A 24 -0.37 15.99 -0.59
CA ARG A 24 -0.07 16.08 0.84
C ARG A 24 1.10 15.14 1.21
N PHE A 25 1.06 13.87 0.79
CA PHE A 25 2.15 12.92 1.03
C PHE A 25 3.48 13.44 0.50
N VAL A 26 3.52 13.94 -0.72
CA VAL A 26 4.73 14.51 -1.35
C VAL A 26 5.21 15.74 -0.58
N GLN A 27 4.31 16.65 -0.25
CA GLN A 27 4.64 17.86 0.51
C GLN A 27 5.20 17.53 1.89
N GLU A 28 4.54 16.67 2.65
CA GLU A 28 5.01 16.24 3.98
C GLU A 28 6.37 15.54 3.90
N SER A 29 6.61 14.72 2.86
CA SER A 29 7.90 14.06 2.66
C SER A 29 9.03 15.08 2.43
N ILE A 30 8.79 16.11 1.63
CA ILE A 30 9.76 17.18 1.37
C ILE A 30 9.99 18.06 2.62
N GLU A 31 8.93 18.50 3.28
CA GLU A 31 9.00 19.37 4.47
C GLU A 31 9.72 18.69 5.63
N ASN A 32 9.58 17.38 5.77
CA ASN A 32 10.26 16.59 6.79
C ASN A 32 11.63 16.05 6.33
N ASN A 33 12.12 16.47 5.17
CA ASN A 33 13.37 15.97 4.57
C ASN A 33 13.46 14.44 4.55
N HIS A 34 12.33 13.77 4.26
CA HIS A 34 12.23 12.32 4.29
C HIS A 34 12.47 11.73 2.91
N HIS A 35 13.52 10.92 2.78
CA HIS A 35 13.91 10.28 1.53
C HIS A 35 13.46 8.81 1.53
N TRP A 36 12.41 8.52 0.77
CA TRP A 36 11.94 7.15 0.58
C TRP A 36 12.88 6.39 -0.37
N GLU A 37 13.31 5.19 0.01
CA GLU A 37 14.04 4.32 -0.93
C GLU A 37 13.09 3.79 -2.01
N LEU A 38 11.87 3.48 -1.63
CA LEU A 38 10.85 2.87 -2.47
C LEU A 38 9.46 3.45 -2.15
N ILE A 39 8.75 3.89 -3.17
CA ILE A 39 7.33 4.23 -3.09
C ILE A 39 6.54 3.19 -3.89
N ASN A 40 5.70 2.41 -3.21
CA ASN A 40 4.81 1.44 -3.84
C ASN A 40 3.43 2.03 -4.08
N VAL A 41 3.07 2.23 -5.34
CA VAL A 41 1.69 2.55 -5.73
C VAL A 41 0.93 1.26 -5.93
N LEU A 42 0.05 0.97 -5.01
CA LEU A 42 -0.71 -0.28 -4.97
C LEU A 42 -2.13 -0.03 -4.44
N GLY A 43 -2.97 -1.02 -4.53
CA GLY A 43 -4.35 -0.90 -4.03
C GLY A 43 -5.16 -2.11 -4.45
N GLY A 44 -6.35 -1.93 -5.00
CA GLY A 44 -7.04 -2.96 -5.77
C GLY A 44 -6.26 -3.23 -7.05
N GLU A 45 -6.49 -2.40 -8.05
CA GLU A 45 -5.66 -2.29 -9.26
C GLU A 45 -5.42 -0.80 -9.50
N PRO A 46 -4.18 -0.30 -9.38
CA PRO A 46 -3.92 1.13 -9.45
C PRO A 46 -4.23 1.74 -10.82
N THR A 47 -4.07 0.97 -11.91
CA THR A 47 -4.35 1.45 -13.27
C THR A 47 -5.83 1.74 -13.54
N LEU A 48 -6.73 1.23 -12.68
CA LEU A 48 -8.17 1.54 -12.73
C LEU A 48 -8.52 2.85 -12.02
N HIS A 49 -7.57 3.48 -11.34
CA HIS A 49 -7.81 4.76 -10.71
C HIS A 49 -7.97 5.87 -11.77
N PRO A 50 -9.04 6.70 -11.70
CA PRO A 50 -9.30 7.71 -12.73
C PRO A 50 -8.17 8.73 -12.89
N GLU A 51 -7.45 9.03 -11.82
CA GLU A 51 -6.32 9.96 -11.80
C GLU A 51 -4.96 9.25 -11.75
N PHE A 52 -4.88 8.00 -12.25
CA PHE A 52 -3.65 7.19 -12.16
C PHE A 52 -2.42 7.90 -12.74
N LYS A 53 -2.55 8.46 -13.95
CA LYS A 53 -1.44 9.13 -14.63
C LYS A 53 -0.99 10.40 -13.88
N GLU A 54 -1.94 11.16 -13.39
CA GLU A 54 -1.71 12.37 -12.62
C GLU A 54 -0.99 12.06 -11.29
N ILE A 55 -1.37 10.97 -10.64
CA ILE A 55 -0.73 10.50 -9.40
C ILE A 55 0.73 10.13 -9.68
N ILE A 56 1.00 9.32 -10.70
CA ILE A 56 2.37 8.93 -11.07
C ILE A 56 3.19 10.16 -11.45
N PHE A 57 2.63 11.04 -12.30
CA PHE A 57 3.26 12.29 -12.67
C PHE A 57 3.62 13.14 -11.44
N TRP A 58 2.68 13.30 -10.50
CA TRP A 58 2.89 14.15 -9.33
C TRP A 58 4.02 13.64 -8.44
N ILE A 59 4.00 12.34 -8.11
CA ILE A 59 5.06 11.72 -7.31
C ILE A 59 6.41 11.85 -8.03
N HIS A 60 6.46 11.48 -9.32
CA HIS A 60 7.71 11.50 -10.05
C HIS A 60 8.26 12.91 -10.19
N SER A 61 7.49 13.85 -10.74
CA SER A 61 7.99 15.19 -11.11
C SER A 61 8.17 16.14 -9.93
N HIS A 62 7.45 15.94 -8.82
CA HIS A 62 7.56 16.84 -7.67
C HIS A 62 8.40 16.28 -6.54
N TYR A 63 8.45 14.96 -6.39
CA TYR A 63 9.24 14.34 -5.35
C TYR A 63 10.54 13.73 -5.91
N ILE A 64 10.46 12.80 -6.87
CA ILE A 64 11.64 12.07 -7.33
C ILE A 64 12.61 13.00 -8.07
N GLU A 65 12.17 13.68 -9.12
CA GLU A 65 13.06 14.53 -9.93
C GLU A 65 13.66 15.73 -9.18
N LYS A 66 12.90 16.29 -8.24
CA LYS A 66 13.29 17.56 -7.58
C LYS A 66 13.89 17.39 -6.20
N PHE A 67 13.64 16.26 -5.53
CA PHE A 67 14.00 16.12 -4.12
C PHE A 67 14.76 14.82 -3.81
N SER A 68 14.28 13.67 -4.28
CA SER A 68 14.85 12.36 -3.92
C SER A 68 15.11 11.49 -5.16
N THR A 69 16.16 11.85 -5.93
CA THR A 69 16.46 11.28 -7.25
C THR A 69 16.78 9.80 -7.27
N GLU A 70 17.11 9.22 -6.12
CA GLU A 70 17.40 7.79 -5.96
C GLU A 70 16.15 6.96 -5.63
N THR A 71 15.04 7.61 -5.28
CA THR A 71 13.77 6.92 -4.97
C THR A 71 13.27 6.13 -6.17
N ILE A 72 12.89 4.88 -5.94
CA ILE A 72 12.22 4.04 -6.92
C ILE A 72 10.72 4.17 -6.74
N LEU A 73 9.99 4.45 -7.82
CA LEU A 73 8.54 4.41 -7.87
C LEU A 73 8.10 3.07 -8.46
N GLN A 74 7.53 2.20 -7.63
CA GLN A 74 7.04 0.90 -8.07
C GLN A 74 5.52 0.92 -8.20
N ILE A 75 5.03 0.52 -9.37
CA ILE A 75 3.61 0.30 -9.63
C ILE A 75 3.34 -1.20 -9.50
N VAL A 76 2.50 -1.57 -8.54
CA VAL A 76 2.11 -2.97 -8.32
C VAL A 76 0.78 -3.24 -9.00
N SER A 77 0.83 -3.85 -10.17
CA SER A 77 -0.34 -4.16 -11.00
C SER A 77 -0.60 -5.66 -11.10
N ASN A 78 -1.86 -6.04 -11.27
CA ASN A 78 -2.20 -7.43 -11.58
C ASN A 78 -1.99 -7.79 -13.05
N GLY A 79 -1.79 -6.81 -13.94
CA GLY A 79 -1.53 -6.99 -15.37
C GLY A 79 -2.62 -7.77 -16.12
N TYR A 80 -3.84 -7.87 -15.58
CA TYR A 80 -4.88 -8.76 -16.10
C TYR A 80 -5.40 -8.34 -17.46
N ASP A 81 -5.73 -7.08 -17.63
CA ASP A 81 -6.26 -6.57 -18.89
C ASP A 81 -5.20 -5.81 -19.72
N GLU A 82 -5.42 -5.72 -21.01
CA GLU A 82 -4.50 -5.08 -21.94
C GLU A 82 -4.31 -3.59 -21.64
N ASN A 83 -5.36 -2.89 -21.25
CA ASN A 83 -5.30 -1.46 -20.95
C ASN A 83 -4.40 -1.21 -19.73
N SER A 84 -4.52 -2.02 -18.68
CA SER A 84 -3.63 -1.95 -17.49
C SER A 84 -2.16 -2.15 -17.90
N ARG A 85 -1.86 -3.11 -18.78
CA ARG A 85 -0.49 -3.32 -19.28
C ARG A 85 0.01 -2.13 -20.10
N LEU A 86 -0.81 -1.60 -21.01
CA LEU A 86 -0.46 -0.44 -21.84
C LEU A 86 -0.17 0.80 -20.99
N LEU A 87 -0.97 1.04 -19.94
CA LEU A 87 -0.72 2.14 -18.98
C LEU A 87 0.59 1.95 -18.23
N CYS A 88 0.88 0.74 -17.76
CA CYS A 88 2.15 0.43 -17.10
C CYS A 88 3.35 0.65 -18.04
N ASP A 89 3.26 0.19 -19.30
CA ASP A 89 4.29 0.38 -20.30
C ASP A 89 4.49 1.86 -20.66
N GLU A 90 3.42 2.64 -20.68
CA GLU A 90 3.48 4.09 -20.85
C GLU A 90 4.30 4.75 -19.71
N MET A 91 4.03 4.37 -18.45
CA MET A 91 4.76 4.92 -17.30
C MET A 91 6.26 4.56 -17.35
N LEU A 92 6.60 3.33 -17.73
CA LEU A 92 8.00 2.91 -17.90
C LEU A 92 8.73 3.71 -18.99
N ARG A 93 8.04 4.12 -20.04
CA ARG A 93 8.64 4.93 -21.12
C ARG A 93 8.79 6.39 -20.77
N LEU A 94 7.86 6.93 -19.99
CA LEU A 94 7.82 8.35 -19.65
C LEU A 94 8.77 8.72 -18.50
N TYR A 95 8.96 7.83 -17.55
CA TYR A 95 9.60 8.18 -16.29
C TYR A 95 10.80 7.27 -15.97
N LYS A 96 11.90 7.88 -15.54
CA LYS A 96 13.04 7.17 -14.96
C LYS A 96 12.69 6.72 -13.53
N ASN A 97 13.42 5.74 -13.02
CA ASN A 97 13.22 5.19 -11.68
C ASN A 97 11.81 4.62 -11.43
N VAL A 98 11.05 4.36 -12.48
CA VAL A 98 9.77 3.65 -12.41
C VAL A 98 10.01 2.17 -12.71
N ARG A 99 9.39 1.30 -11.94
CA ARG A 99 9.34 -0.13 -12.21
C ARG A 99 7.94 -0.69 -12.02
N ILE A 100 7.65 -1.79 -12.70
CA ILE A 100 6.37 -2.48 -12.58
C ILE A 100 6.59 -3.81 -11.87
N ASP A 101 5.75 -4.09 -10.89
CA ASP A 101 5.68 -5.37 -10.22
C ASP A 101 4.33 -6.04 -10.57
N TYR A 102 4.39 -7.16 -11.28
CA TYR A 102 3.24 -7.99 -11.61
C TYR A 102 3.07 -9.16 -10.62
N GLY A 103 3.54 -9.02 -9.40
CA GLY A 103 3.45 -10.06 -8.37
C GLY A 103 2.03 -10.52 -8.01
N SER A 104 1.03 -9.72 -8.38
CA SER A 104 -0.39 -10.05 -8.21
C SER A 104 -1.05 -10.55 -9.49
N TYR A 105 -0.30 -11.14 -10.41
CA TYR A 105 -0.78 -11.58 -11.71
C TYR A 105 -2.02 -12.47 -11.60
N LYS A 106 -3.08 -12.09 -12.30
CA LYS A 106 -4.26 -12.91 -12.48
C LYS A 106 -4.13 -13.69 -13.79
N SER A 107 -4.48 -14.97 -13.76
CA SER A 107 -4.58 -15.79 -14.96
C SER A 107 -6.04 -16.16 -15.23
N ASP A 108 -6.35 -16.52 -16.48
CA ASP A 108 -7.66 -17.03 -16.88
C ASP A 108 -7.91 -18.47 -16.37
N LYS A 109 -6.91 -19.06 -15.73
CA LYS A 109 -7.02 -20.40 -15.16
C LYS A 109 -7.85 -20.34 -13.89
N VAL A 110 -8.84 -21.22 -13.82
CA VAL A 110 -9.58 -21.48 -12.57
C VAL A 110 -8.61 -22.08 -11.57
N VAL A 111 -8.53 -21.47 -10.40
CA VAL A 111 -7.76 -22.03 -9.29
C VAL A 111 -8.66 -23.07 -8.60
N GLU A 112 -8.23 -24.33 -8.59
CA GLU A 112 -9.01 -25.44 -8.06
C GLU A 112 -9.24 -25.37 -6.55
N TYR A 113 -8.30 -24.73 -5.84
CA TYR A 113 -8.45 -24.44 -4.42
C TYR A 113 -7.88 -23.06 -4.10
N PHE A 114 -8.48 -22.42 -3.14
CA PHE A 114 -8.03 -21.16 -2.60
C PHE A 114 -7.34 -21.43 -1.26
N SER A 115 -6.06 -21.07 -1.16
CA SER A 115 -5.40 -21.05 0.13
C SER A 115 -5.67 -19.66 0.74
N PRO A 116 -6.31 -19.57 1.91
CA PRO A 116 -6.47 -18.30 2.58
C PRO A 116 -5.08 -17.71 2.81
N PHE A 117 -4.89 -16.47 2.37
CA PHE A 117 -3.61 -15.80 2.50
C PHE A 117 -3.38 -15.34 3.95
N ASN A 118 -4.46 -14.99 4.62
CA ASN A 118 -4.44 -14.48 5.98
C ASN A 118 -5.43 -15.28 6.83
N ASP A 119 -4.91 -16.15 7.66
CA ASP A 119 -5.65 -16.64 8.82
C ASP A 119 -5.31 -15.71 9.98
N ALA A 120 -6.27 -14.85 10.34
CA ALA A 120 -6.05 -13.94 11.43
C ALA A 120 -5.76 -14.73 12.72
N PRO A 121 -4.70 -14.41 13.47
CA PRO A 121 -4.35 -15.14 14.68
C PRO A 121 -5.49 -15.23 15.70
N ILE A 122 -6.38 -14.22 15.69
CA ILE A 122 -7.55 -14.20 16.58
C ILE A 122 -8.60 -15.25 16.23
N ASP A 123 -8.63 -15.72 14.97
CA ASP A 123 -9.62 -16.67 14.48
C ASP A 123 -9.17 -18.13 14.64
N ASP A 124 -7.88 -18.36 14.85
CA ASP A 124 -7.32 -19.70 15.05
C ASP A 124 -6.90 -19.89 16.51
N PRO A 125 -7.52 -20.86 17.22
CA PRO A 125 -7.17 -21.17 18.61
C PRO A 125 -5.69 -21.53 18.82
N GLN A 126 -5.01 -22.06 17.80
CA GLN A 126 -3.61 -22.42 17.86
C GLN A 126 -2.71 -21.19 17.99
N TYR A 127 -3.12 -20.06 17.39
CA TYR A 127 -2.32 -18.84 17.32
C TYR A 127 -2.86 -17.68 18.16
N LYS A 128 -3.92 -17.90 18.93
CA LYS A 128 -4.60 -16.81 19.65
C LYS A 128 -3.70 -16.05 20.62
N ASP A 129 -2.66 -16.71 21.16
CA ASP A 129 -1.70 -16.16 22.10
C ASP A 129 -0.36 -15.81 21.44
N ALA A 130 -0.25 -15.98 20.10
CA ALA A 130 0.96 -15.67 19.36
C ALA A 130 1.10 -14.15 19.11
N ASP A 131 2.33 -13.65 19.19
CA ASP A 131 2.67 -12.27 18.85
C ASP A 131 3.29 -12.23 17.45
N PHE A 132 2.55 -11.71 16.48
CA PHE A 132 2.99 -11.52 15.11
C PHE A 132 3.47 -10.09 14.81
N SER A 133 3.53 -9.21 15.82
CA SER A 133 3.99 -7.83 15.65
C SER A 133 5.48 -7.73 15.30
N LYS A 134 6.23 -8.82 15.54
CA LYS A 134 7.68 -8.92 15.26
C LYS A 134 7.96 -10.04 14.26
N GLY A 135 8.75 -9.74 13.23
CA GLY A 135 9.19 -10.74 12.27
C GLY A 135 8.33 -10.89 11.01
N CYS A 136 7.34 -10.03 10.81
CA CYS A 136 6.60 -9.98 9.56
C CYS A 136 7.45 -9.32 8.45
N TRP A 137 7.68 -10.03 7.34
CA TRP A 137 8.45 -9.50 6.21
C TRP A 137 7.80 -8.26 5.57
N VAL A 138 6.46 -8.10 5.65
CA VAL A 138 5.75 -6.94 5.11
C VAL A 138 6.19 -5.66 5.82
N THR A 139 6.35 -5.68 7.14
CA THR A 139 6.81 -4.51 7.89
C THR A 139 8.25 -4.13 7.56
N SER A 140 9.09 -5.14 7.28
CA SER A 140 10.52 -4.92 6.96
C SER A 140 10.73 -4.52 5.49
N TYR A 141 9.88 -5.00 4.58
CA TYR A 141 10.07 -4.84 3.13
C TYR A 141 9.18 -3.76 2.51
N CYS A 142 7.93 -3.65 2.98
CA CYS A 142 6.99 -2.67 2.44
C CYS A 142 6.95 -1.38 3.27
N GLY A 143 7.39 -1.44 4.53
CA GLY A 143 7.46 -0.28 5.41
C GLY A 143 6.10 0.36 5.68
N ILE A 144 6.12 1.68 5.80
CA ILE A 144 4.96 2.51 6.14
C ILE A 144 3.88 2.43 5.08
N GLY A 145 2.64 2.24 5.50
CA GLY A 145 1.45 2.36 4.66
C GLY A 145 0.87 3.77 4.70
N PHE A 146 0.36 4.23 3.57
CA PHE A 146 -0.36 5.51 3.47
C PHE A 146 -1.68 5.31 2.73
N ASN A 147 -2.75 5.91 3.23
CA ASN A 147 -4.06 5.98 2.58
C ASN A 147 -4.72 7.34 2.84
N GLY A 148 -5.95 7.57 2.34
CA GLY A 148 -6.67 8.84 2.51
C GLY A 148 -6.91 9.25 3.97
N LYS A 149 -6.81 8.32 4.94
CA LYS A 149 -6.92 8.65 6.37
C LYS A 149 -5.60 9.12 6.98
N GLY A 150 -4.46 8.57 6.52
CA GLY A 150 -3.12 8.88 7.06
C GLY A 150 -2.13 7.74 6.93
N TYR A 151 -1.15 7.71 7.83
CA TYR A 151 -0.04 6.77 7.86
C TYR A 151 -0.29 5.61 8.82
N TYR A 152 0.31 4.46 8.50
CA TYR A 152 0.18 3.20 9.24
C TYR A 152 1.51 2.46 9.27
N ALA A 153 1.69 1.61 10.27
CA ALA A 153 2.87 0.76 10.39
C ALA A 153 3.10 -0.18 9.19
N CYS A 154 2.05 -0.50 8.44
CA CYS A 154 2.14 -1.15 7.14
C CYS A 154 0.86 -0.94 6.33
N ALA A 155 0.90 -1.22 5.03
CA ALA A 155 -0.26 -1.05 4.15
C ALA A 155 -1.44 -1.99 4.50
N VAL A 156 -1.17 -3.15 5.09
CA VAL A 156 -2.21 -4.09 5.54
C VAL A 156 -2.94 -3.54 6.76
N ALA A 157 -2.22 -2.96 7.73
CA ALA A 157 -2.80 -2.32 8.90
C ALA A 157 -3.82 -1.23 8.52
N GLY A 158 -3.50 -0.40 7.52
CA GLY A 158 -4.43 0.60 7.00
C GLY A 158 -5.69 0.01 6.37
N GLY A 159 -5.57 -1.16 5.71
CA GLY A 159 -6.71 -1.91 5.18
C GLY A 159 -7.60 -2.47 6.29
N ILE A 160 -6.99 -3.06 7.32
CA ILE A 160 -7.70 -3.62 8.48
C ILE A 160 -8.42 -2.51 9.25
N ASP A 161 -7.72 -1.40 9.54
CA ASP A 161 -8.31 -0.28 10.27
C ASP A 161 -9.54 0.30 9.56
N ARG A 162 -9.52 0.34 8.25
CA ARG A 162 -10.66 0.76 7.42
C ARG A 162 -11.89 -0.13 7.63
N ILE A 163 -11.68 -1.43 7.87
CA ILE A 163 -12.76 -2.41 8.07
C ILE A 163 -13.27 -2.36 9.50
N VAL A 164 -12.36 -2.41 10.47
CA VAL A 164 -12.71 -2.49 11.89
C VAL A 164 -13.05 -1.15 12.52
N GLY A 165 -12.72 -0.03 11.85
CA GLY A 165 -13.09 1.32 12.28
C GLY A 165 -12.43 1.79 13.56
N LYS A 166 -11.21 1.38 13.84
CA LYS A 166 -10.48 1.77 15.05
C LYS A 166 -9.96 3.21 15.00
N ASN A 167 -9.80 3.76 13.79
CA ASN A 167 -9.29 5.11 13.53
C ASN A 167 -7.93 5.36 14.20
N ARG A 168 -6.99 4.46 13.88
CA ARG A 168 -5.62 4.47 14.41
C ARG A 168 -4.61 5.11 13.46
N GLU A 169 -5.07 5.75 12.41
CA GLU A 169 -4.21 6.45 11.48
C GLU A 169 -3.37 7.54 12.15
N ILE A 170 -2.14 7.68 11.71
CA ILE A 170 -1.25 8.79 12.06
C ILE A 170 -1.48 9.88 11.01
N LYS A 171 -1.86 11.07 11.45
CA LYS A 171 -2.36 12.12 10.54
C LYS A 171 -1.28 12.80 9.72
N ALA A 172 -0.08 12.94 10.25
CA ALA A 172 1.02 13.63 9.59
C ALA A 172 2.31 12.80 9.68
N LEU A 173 3.20 12.97 8.70
CA LEU A 173 4.46 12.22 8.61
C LEU A 173 5.38 12.48 9.81
N ASN A 174 5.41 13.71 10.32
CA ASN A 174 6.22 14.08 11.48
C ASN A 174 5.71 13.51 12.81
N ASP A 175 4.49 12.98 12.83
CA ASP A 175 3.92 12.31 14.01
C ASP A 175 4.28 10.81 14.05
N LEU A 176 5.02 10.31 13.04
CA LEU A 176 5.51 8.94 13.05
C LEU A 176 6.49 8.75 14.21
N ASP A 177 6.08 7.95 15.17
CA ASP A 177 6.85 7.59 16.34
C ASP A 177 6.91 6.08 16.49
N HIS A 178 8.05 5.56 16.93
CA HIS A 178 8.28 4.12 17.08
C HIS A 178 7.22 3.46 17.99
N GLN A 179 6.88 4.11 19.11
CA GLN A 179 5.90 3.56 20.04
C GLN A 179 4.49 3.52 19.45
N ILE A 180 4.11 4.54 18.65
CA ILE A 180 2.82 4.59 17.98
C ILE A 180 2.73 3.49 16.92
N LEU A 181 3.80 3.30 16.13
CA LEU A 181 3.87 2.23 15.13
C LEU A 181 3.81 0.85 15.79
N GLU A 182 4.54 0.64 16.88
CA GLU A 182 4.49 -0.62 17.64
C GLU A 182 3.09 -0.89 18.20
N ASN A 183 2.40 0.13 18.71
CA ASN A 183 1.02 0.00 19.18
C ASN A 183 0.06 -0.41 18.04
N GLN A 184 0.24 0.15 16.85
CA GLN A 184 -0.54 -0.27 15.67
C GLN A 184 -0.25 -1.73 15.30
N LEU A 185 1.02 -2.17 15.30
CA LEU A 185 1.37 -3.55 15.02
C LEU A 185 0.75 -4.52 16.04
N ASN A 186 0.84 -4.19 17.33
CA ASN A 186 0.23 -5.00 18.40
C ASN A 186 -1.28 -5.11 18.26
N GLU A 187 -1.94 -4.07 17.77
CA GLU A 187 -3.39 -4.07 17.57
C GLU A 187 -3.81 -4.79 16.29
N PHE A 188 -3.13 -4.54 15.16
CA PHE A 188 -3.58 -5.01 13.85
C PHE A 188 -3.00 -6.36 13.41
N CYS A 189 -1.79 -6.72 13.86
CA CYS A 189 -1.20 -8.00 13.46
C CYS A 189 -2.00 -9.22 13.95
N ARG A 190 -2.80 -9.07 14.98
CA ARG A 190 -3.72 -10.11 15.46
C ARG A 190 -4.94 -10.30 14.56
N LEU A 191 -5.19 -9.33 13.68
CA LEU A 191 -6.32 -9.29 12.74
C LEU A 191 -5.87 -9.51 11.28
N CYS A 192 -4.57 -9.76 11.08
CA CYS A 192 -3.97 -9.90 9.75
C CYS A 192 -3.99 -11.34 9.26
#